data_ab0a21def1e448265ed4294387de17f7
#
_entry.id   ab0a21def1e448265ed4294387de17f7
#
_cell.length_a   1.000
_cell.length_b   1.000
_cell.length_c   1.000
_cell.angle_alpha   90.00
_cell.angle_beta   90.00
_cell.angle_gamma   90.00
#
_symmetry.space_group_name_H-M   'P 1'
#
loop_
_entity.id
_entity.type
_entity.pdbx_description
1 polymer ?
#
loop_
_entity_poly.entity_id
_entity_poly.type
_entity_poly.pdbx_seq_one_letter_code
_entity_poly.pdbx_strand_id
1 'polypeptide(L)'
;IAIARKLRALLNADPQFKPVLTRDGDYFISVMGRSDVARKQNANFLVSIHADAAPNRDATGASVWVLSNRRANSEMAGWLEQHEKQSELLGGAGDVLANSQADPYLSQAVLDLQFGHSQRVGYDVATNVLSQLQRIGNLHKRRPEHASLGVLRSPDIPSILVETGFISNNGEERLLGSDDY
;
A
#
# COMPACT_ATOMS: atom_id res chain seq x y z
N ILE A 1 0.33 3.30 12.04
CA ILE A 1 0.24 2.13 12.95
C ILE A 1 -1.12 2.08 13.65
N ALA A 2 -1.61 3.18 14.19
CA ALA A 2 -2.89 3.21 14.92
C ALA A 2 -4.06 2.66 14.08
N ILE A 3 -4.22 3.13 12.85
CA ILE A 3 -5.27 2.65 11.93
C ILE A 3 -5.08 1.16 11.63
N ALA A 4 -3.86 0.73 11.38
CA ALA A 4 -3.56 -0.67 11.09
C ALA A 4 -3.90 -1.60 12.27
N ARG A 5 -3.61 -1.17 13.50
CA ARG A 5 -3.99 -1.92 14.71
C ARG A 5 -5.50 -2.04 14.87
N LYS A 6 -6.23 -0.96 14.62
CA LYS A 6 -7.70 -0.97 14.67
C LYS A 6 -8.29 -1.89 13.60
N LEU A 7 -7.76 -1.83 12.39
CA LEU A 7 -8.18 -2.72 11.30
C LEU A 7 -7.89 -4.18 11.65
N ARG A 8 -6.71 -4.48 12.20
CA ARG A 8 -6.37 -5.83 12.67
C ARG A 8 -7.39 -6.34 13.69
N ALA A 9 -7.75 -5.52 14.67
CA ALA A 9 -8.72 -5.91 15.69
C ALA A 9 -10.10 -6.23 15.09
N LEU A 10 -10.56 -5.43 14.14
CA LEU A 10 -11.83 -5.64 13.46
C LEU A 10 -11.80 -6.92 12.60
N LEU A 11 -10.73 -7.15 11.87
CA LEU A 11 -10.57 -8.35 11.04
C LEU A 11 -10.42 -9.63 11.89
N ASN A 12 -9.76 -9.53 13.04
CA ASN A 12 -9.62 -10.66 13.96
C ASN A 12 -10.98 -11.14 14.51
N ALA A 13 -11.96 -10.27 14.59
CA ALA A 13 -13.30 -10.63 15.03
C ALA A 13 -14.06 -11.46 14.00
N ASP A 14 -13.60 -11.50 12.75
CA ASP A 14 -14.20 -12.27 11.66
C ASP A 14 -13.36 -13.52 11.38
N PRO A 15 -13.91 -14.73 11.53
CA PRO A 15 -13.16 -15.98 11.32
C PRO A 15 -12.69 -16.21 9.89
N GLN A 16 -13.18 -15.45 8.92
CA GLN A 16 -12.73 -15.51 7.52
C GLN A 16 -11.36 -14.86 7.31
N PHE A 17 -10.89 -14.04 8.24
CA PHE A 17 -9.65 -13.29 8.13
C PHE A 17 -8.64 -13.70 9.19
N LYS A 18 -7.38 -13.65 8.79
CA LYS A 18 -6.23 -13.83 9.68
C LYS A 18 -5.27 -12.64 9.47
N PRO A 19 -5.53 -11.49 10.11
CA PRO A 19 -4.72 -10.29 9.93
C PRO A 19 -3.38 -10.43 10.66
N VAL A 20 -2.33 -9.96 10.00
CA VAL A 20 -0.98 -9.86 10.55
C VAL A 20 -0.41 -8.49 10.20
N LEU A 21 0.24 -7.83 11.14
CA LEU A 21 0.95 -6.58 10.88
C LEU A 21 2.36 -6.86 10.36
N THR A 22 2.81 -6.06 9.38
CA THR A 22 4.21 -6.11 8.94
C THR A 22 5.14 -5.52 9.99
N ARG A 23 4.65 -4.53 10.75
CA ARG A 23 5.34 -3.98 11.92
C ARG A 23 4.32 -3.54 12.97
N ASP A 24 4.70 -3.58 14.21
CA ASP A 24 3.84 -3.15 15.33
C ASP A 24 4.58 -2.12 16.23
N GLY A 25 5.30 -1.20 15.61
CA GLY A 25 6.02 -0.15 16.28
C GLY A 25 6.57 0.87 15.28
N ASP A 26 7.19 1.92 15.81
CA ASP A 26 7.80 2.98 15.01
C ASP A 26 9.25 2.59 14.66
N TYR A 27 9.40 1.70 13.72
CA TYR A 27 10.68 1.30 13.15
C TYR A 27 10.55 1.10 11.63
N PHE A 28 11.66 1.18 10.94
CA PHE A 28 11.70 1.04 9.48
C PHE A 28 11.77 -0.44 9.06
N ILE A 29 10.99 -0.78 8.05
CA ILE A 29 11.16 -2.00 7.25
C ILE A 29 11.30 -1.56 5.80
N SER A 30 12.28 -2.12 5.08
CA SER A 30 12.45 -1.82 3.65
C SER A 30 11.18 -2.15 2.86
N VAL A 31 11.01 -1.51 1.71
CA VAL A 31 9.84 -1.74 0.85
C VAL A 31 9.73 -3.21 0.46
N MET A 32 10.84 -3.84 0.06
CA MET A 32 10.88 -5.27 -0.25
C MET A 32 10.66 -6.13 0.99
N GLY A 33 11.18 -5.73 2.12
CA GLY A 33 11.03 -6.44 3.39
C GLY A 33 9.58 -6.53 3.85
N ARG A 34 8.73 -5.56 3.50
CA ARG A 34 7.29 -5.58 3.81
C ARG A 34 6.59 -6.75 3.12
N SER A 35 6.89 -6.95 1.84
CA SER A 35 6.38 -8.11 1.08
C SER A 35 6.94 -9.44 1.62
N ASP A 36 8.19 -9.45 2.05
CA ASP A 36 8.80 -10.65 2.63
C ASP A 36 8.15 -11.07 3.94
N VAL A 37 7.77 -10.11 4.79
CA VAL A 37 6.98 -10.41 6.00
C VAL A 37 5.66 -11.07 5.62
N ALA A 38 4.97 -10.53 4.63
CA ALA A 38 3.71 -11.08 4.13
C ALA A 38 3.90 -12.52 3.60
N ARG A 39 4.96 -12.79 2.84
CA ARG A 39 5.26 -14.14 2.33
C ARG A 39 5.54 -15.14 3.45
N LYS A 40 6.33 -14.75 4.45
CA LYS A 40 6.64 -15.61 5.60
C LYS A 40 5.39 -16.00 6.38
N GLN A 41 4.38 -15.14 6.37
CA GLN A 41 3.08 -15.38 7.01
C GLN A 41 2.07 -16.06 6.08
N ASN A 42 2.45 -16.42 4.87
CA ASN A 42 1.55 -16.99 3.85
C ASN A 42 0.33 -16.11 3.57
N ALA A 43 0.53 -14.80 3.52
CA ALA A 43 -0.54 -13.85 3.29
C ALA A 43 -1.09 -13.97 1.87
N ASN A 44 -2.41 -13.84 1.75
CA ASN A 44 -3.11 -13.85 0.47
C ASN A 44 -3.30 -12.45 -0.09
N PHE A 45 -3.15 -11.43 0.75
CA PHE A 45 -3.33 -10.03 0.37
C PHE A 45 -2.51 -9.11 1.27
N LEU A 46 -1.95 -8.05 0.70
CA LEU A 46 -1.19 -7.04 1.44
C LEU A 46 -1.86 -5.68 1.30
N VAL A 47 -2.16 -5.05 2.43
CA VAL A 47 -2.68 -3.68 2.49
C VAL A 47 -1.61 -2.78 3.08
N SER A 48 -1.14 -1.80 2.31
CA SER A 48 -0.21 -0.79 2.78
C SER A 48 -0.99 0.47 3.17
N ILE A 49 -0.93 0.85 4.44
CA ILE A 49 -1.70 1.97 4.99
C ILE A 49 -0.77 3.15 5.19
N HIS A 50 -1.09 4.25 4.54
CA HIS A 50 -0.29 5.47 4.52
C HIS A 50 -1.09 6.71 4.93
N ALA A 51 -0.38 7.70 5.46
CA ALA A 51 -0.86 9.06 5.66
C ALA A 51 0.31 9.98 5.30
N ASP A 52 0.50 10.21 4.00
CA ASP A 52 1.68 10.90 3.49
C ASP A 52 1.50 12.42 3.52
N ALA A 53 2.60 13.14 3.42
CA ALA A 53 2.60 14.58 3.21
C ALA A 53 2.52 14.88 1.71
N ALA A 54 1.65 15.80 1.33
CA ALA A 54 1.58 16.29 -0.04
C ALA A 54 2.31 17.63 -0.16
N PRO A 55 2.87 17.97 -1.34
CA PRO A 55 3.46 19.30 -1.57
C PRO A 55 2.45 20.42 -1.34
N ASN A 56 1.20 20.20 -1.72
CA ASN A 56 0.10 21.12 -1.43
C ASN A 56 -0.53 20.77 -0.07
N ARG A 57 -0.39 21.65 0.91
CA ARG A 57 -0.94 21.45 2.26
C ARG A 57 -2.47 21.50 2.31
N ASP A 58 -3.13 21.99 1.27
CA ASP A 58 -4.59 21.98 1.16
C ASP A 58 -5.13 20.65 0.63
N ALA A 59 -4.26 19.73 0.20
CA ALA A 59 -4.69 18.41 -0.25
C ALA A 59 -5.36 17.65 0.89
N THR A 60 -6.53 17.09 0.60
CA THR A 60 -7.37 16.34 1.54
C THR A 60 -7.95 15.10 0.89
N GLY A 61 -8.46 14.20 1.72
CA GLY A 61 -9.21 13.05 1.29
C GLY A 61 -8.38 11.79 1.14
N ALA A 62 -9.08 10.66 1.14
CA ALA A 62 -8.50 9.34 0.97
C ALA A 62 -8.36 8.97 -0.50
N SER A 63 -7.42 8.08 -0.78
CA SER A 63 -7.24 7.47 -2.11
C SER A 63 -6.72 6.05 -1.97
N VAL A 64 -6.93 5.24 -3.00
CA VAL A 64 -6.41 3.88 -3.04
C VAL A 64 -5.63 3.68 -4.34
N TRP A 65 -4.46 3.08 -4.21
CA TRP A 65 -3.49 2.90 -5.28
C TRP A 65 -3.28 1.42 -5.56
N VAL A 66 -3.22 1.08 -6.83
CA VAL A 66 -2.93 -0.28 -7.30
C VAL A 66 -1.72 -0.27 -8.22
N LEU A 67 -1.08 -1.42 -8.35
CA LEU A 67 0.10 -1.56 -9.21
C LEU A 67 -0.24 -1.24 -10.66
N SER A 68 0.65 -0.50 -11.31
CA SER A 68 0.66 -0.31 -12.75
C SER A 68 2.05 -0.60 -13.30
N ASN A 69 2.12 -1.35 -14.40
CA ASN A 69 3.33 -1.53 -15.20
C ASN A 69 3.58 -0.34 -16.13
N ARG A 70 2.62 0.58 -16.22
CA ARG A 70 2.73 1.79 -17.03
C ARG A 70 3.37 2.91 -16.23
N ARG A 71 3.87 3.89 -16.94
CA ARG A 71 4.34 5.14 -16.35
C ARG A 71 3.24 5.74 -15.49
N ALA A 72 3.62 6.28 -14.33
CA ALA A 72 2.70 7.01 -13.47
C ALA A 72 1.89 8.03 -14.28
N ASN A 73 0.59 7.97 -14.20
CA ASN A 73 -0.32 8.75 -15.05
C ASN A 73 -0.85 10.01 -14.37
N SER A 74 -0.31 10.37 -13.20
CA SER A 74 -0.61 11.61 -12.51
C SER A 74 0.61 12.11 -11.72
N GLU A 75 0.65 13.41 -11.44
CA GLU A 75 1.71 14.01 -10.62
C GLU A 75 1.78 13.41 -9.22
N MET A 76 0.63 13.09 -8.65
CA MET A 76 0.55 12.48 -7.33
C MET A 76 1.18 11.09 -7.32
N ALA A 77 0.93 10.29 -8.36
CA ALA A 77 1.57 8.98 -8.51
C ALA A 77 3.09 9.11 -8.61
N GLY A 78 3.58 10.04 -9.42
CA GLY A 78 5.01 10.32 -9.52
C GLY A 78 5.63 10.75 -8.20
N TRP A 79 4.94 11.61 -7.46
CA TRP A 79 5.38 12.06 -6.16
C TRP A 79 5.43 10.92 -5.13
N LEU A 80 4.40 10.09 -5.08
CA LEU A 80 4.37 8.92 -4.18
C LEU A 80 5.49 7.92 -4.52
N GLU A 81 5.71 7.65 -5.79
CA GLU A 81 6.81 6.78 -6.23
C GLU A 81 8.17 7.33 -5.78
N GLN A 82 8.39 8.63 -5.92
CA GLN A 82 9.64 9.27 -5.51
C GLN A 82 9.82 9.22 -3.99
N HIS A 83 8.76 9.47 -3.23
CA HIS A 83 8.78 9.42 -1.77
C HIS A 83 9.13 8.01 -1.28
N GLU A 84 8.57 6.98 -1.88
CA GLU A 84 8.85 5.59 -1.55
C GLU A 84 10.29 5.21 -1.89
N LYS A 85 10.83 5.67 -3.02
CA LYS A 85 12.24 5.48 -3.37
C LYS A 85 13.19 6.15 -2.37
N GLN A 86 12.88 7.34 -1.88
CA GLN A 86 13.67 8.00 -0.85
C GLN A 86 13.67 7.20 0.45
N SER A 87 12.51 6.68 0.86
CA SER A 87 12.40 5.81 2.02
C SER A 87 13.26 4.54 1.87
N GLU A 88 13.25 3.94 0.70
CA GLU A 88 14.07 2.76 0.37
C GLU A 88 15.57 3.06 0.45
N LEU A 89 16.01 4.18 -0.14
CA LEU A 89 17.41 4.60 -0.10
C LEU A 89 17.93 4.83 1.32
N LEU A 90 17.07 5.31 2.22
CA LEU A 90 17.45 5.59 3.60
C LEU A 90 17.56 4.35 4.46
N GLY A 91 16.85 3.27 4.14
CA GLY A 91 16.76 2.14 5.05
C GLY A 91 16.85 0.73 4.45
N GLY A 92 16.89 0.58 3.11
CA GLY A 92 16.64 -0.74 2.51
C GLY A 92 17.63 -1.23 1.45
N ALA A 93 18.75 -0.57 1.25
CA ALA A 93 19.70 -0.92 0.18
C ALA A 93 20.21 -2.37 0.25
N GLY A 94 20.40 -2.91 1.46
CA GLY A 94 20.84 -4.29 1.64
C GLY A 94 19.81 -5.32 1.21
N ASP A 95 18.53 -5.06 1.44
CA ASP A 95 17.45 -5.97 1.07
C ASP A 95 17.22 -6.00 -0.45
N VAL A 96 17.39 -4.89 -1.13
CA VAL A 96 17.32 -4.83 -2.59
C VAL A 96 18.38 -5.74 -3.23
N LEU A 97 19.60 -5.73 -2.71
CA LEU A 97 20.69 -6.59 -3.20
C LEU A 97 20.40 -8.08 -2.95
N ALA A 98 19.83 -8.42 -1.80
CA ALA A 98 19.49 -9.81 -1.47
C ALA A 98 18.40 -10.37 -2.40
N ASN A 99 17.47 -9.55 -2.84
CA ASN A 99 16.37 -9.96 -3.72
C ASN A 99 16.74 -9.98 -5.20
N SER A 100 17.88 -9.46 -5.60
CA SER A 100 18.33 -9.42 -7.00
C SER A 100 18.81 -10.77 -7.55
N GLN A 101 18.92 -11.80 -6.71
CA GLN A 101 19.40 -13.13 -7.08
C GLN A 101 18.31 -14.12 -7.53
N ALA A 102 17.07 -13.68 -7.67
CA ALA A 102 16.00 -14.52 -8.22
C ALA A 102 16.33 -14.91 -9.67
N ASP A 103 16.13 -16.20 -10.01
CA ASP A 103 16.40 -16.73 -11.34
C ASP A 103 15.59 -15.96 -12.41
N PRO A 104 16.25 -15.24 -13.35
CA PRO A 104 15.55 -14.45 -14.37
C PRO A 104 14.77 -15.30 -15.36
N TYR A 105 14.97 -16.62 -15.36
CA TYR A 105 14.34 -17.55 -16.29
C TYR A 105 13.14 -18.32 -15.74
N LEU A 106 12.79 -18.10 -14.46
CA LEU A 106 11.51 -18.59 -13.97
C LEU A 106 10.43 -17.95 -14.84
N SER A 107 10.03 -18.67 -15.83
CA SER A 107 9.30 -18.31 -17.02
C SER A 107 8.58 -16.95 -16.88
N GLN A 108 9.04 -15.95 -17.58
CA GLN A 108 8.43 -14.62 -17.71
C GLN A 108 6.91 -14.72 -17.85
N ALA A 109 6.43 -15.76 -18.55
CA ALA A 109 5.02 -16.01 -18.76
C ALA A 109 4.26 -16.31 -17.45
N VAL A 110 4.86 -17.08 -16.52
CA VAL A 110 4.23 -17.39 -15.22
C VAL A 110 4.16 -16.13 -14.37
N LEU A 111 5.23 -15.34 -14.33
CA LEU A 111 5.25 -14.05 -13.61
C LEU A 111 4.21 -13.09 -14.16
N ASP A 112 4.06 -13.00 -15.48
CA ASP A 112 3.07 -12.14 -16.12
C ASP A 112 1.64 -12.56 -15.76
N LEU A 113 1.36 -13.85 -15.70
CA LEU A 113 0.05 -14.37 -15.27
C LEU A 113 -0.22 -14.04 -13.80
N GLN A 114 0.76 -14.18 -12.93
CA GLN A 114 0.63 -13.85 -11.50
C GLN A 114 0.42 -12.36 -11.31
N PHE A 115 1.16 -11.51 -12.01
CA PHE A 115 0.95 -10.06 -12.00
C PHE A 115 -0.45 -9.68 -12.47
N GLY A 116 -0.91 -10.27 -13.58
CA GLY A 116 -2.25 -10.02 -14.09
C GLY A 116 -3.34 -10.40 -13.09
N HIS A 117 -3.20 -11.53 -12.42
CA HIS A 117 -4.11 -11.95 -11.35
C HIS A 117 -4.06 -10.97 -10.17
N SER A 118 -2.88 -10.63 -9.69
CA SER A 118 -2.70 -9.70 -8.58
C SER A 118 -3.27 -8.32 -8.88
N GLN A 119 -3.12 -7.84 -10.10
CA GLN A 119 -3.71 -6.56 -10.53
C GLN A 119 -5.24 -6.59 -10.52
N ARG A 120 -5.85 -7.68 -11.00
CA ARG A 120 -7.31 -7.82 -11.01
C ARG A 120 -7.89 -7.87 -9.60
N VAL A 121 -7.32 -8.72 -8.76
CA VAL A 121 -7.74 -8.84 -7.35
C VAL A 121 -7.52 -7.54 -6.61
N GLY A 122 -6.36 -6.92 -6.79
CA GLY A 122 -6.03 -5.63 -6.17
C GLY A 122 -7.01 -4.54 -6.58
N TYR A 123 -7.34 -4.45 -7.86
CA TYR A 123 -8.30 -3.46 -8.37
C TYR A 123 -9.70 -3.66 -7.79
N ASP A 124 -10.18 -4.88 -7.73
CA ASP A 124 -11.50 -5.20 -7.17
C ASP A 124 -11.57 -4.83 -5.69
N VAL A 125 -10.56 -5.19 -4.91
CA VAL A 125 -10.48 -4.83 -3.49
C VAL A 125 -10.37 -3.32 -3.33
N ALA A 126 -9.55 -2.65 -4.13
CA ALA A 126 -9.39 -1.20 -4.09
C ALA A 126 -10.70 -0.47 -4.35
N THR A 127 -11.49 -0.92 -5.33
CA THR A 127 -12.81 -0.36 -5.64
C THR A 127 -13.75 -0.49 -4.45
N ASN A 128 -13.77 -1.66 -3.81
CA ASN A 128 -14.61 -1.89 -2.64
C ASN A 128 -14.16 -1.05 -1.44
N VAL A 129 -12.87 -0.91 -1.22
CA VAL A 129 -12.32 -0.07 -0.14
C VAL A 129 -12.69 1.39 -0.36
N LEU A 130 -12.53 1.91 -1.57
CA LEU A 130 -12.95 3.29 -1.90
C LEU A 130 -14.43 3.52 -1.65
N SER A 131 -15.28 2.58 -2.03
CA SER A 131 -16.72 2.64 -1.78
C SER A 131 -17.04 2.79 -0.30
N GLN A 132 -16.31 2.09 0.56
CA GLN A 132 -16.49 2.21 2.01
C GLN A 132 -15.89 3.51 2.57
N LEU A 133 -14.73 3.92 2.10
CA LEU A 133 -14.10 5.18 2.53
C LEU A 133 -14.96 6.40 2.19
N GLN A 134 -15.66 6.37 1.06
CA GLN A 134 -16.58 7.45 0.67
C GLN A 134 -17.70 7.66 1.67
N ARG A 135 -18.09 6.63 2.40
CA ARG A 135 -19.15 6.71 3.42
C ARG A 135 -18.72 7.45 4.68
N ILE A 136 -17.43 7.51 4.96
CA ILE A 136 -16.90 8.06 6.22
C ILE A 136 -16.16 9.38 6.03
N GLY A 137 -15.85 9.79 4.80
CA GLY A 137 -15.12 11.02 4.56
C GLY A 137 -14.97 11.36 3.09
N ASN A 138 -14.15 12.37 2.84
CA ASN A 138 -13.87 12.82 1.49
C ASN A 138 -12.89 11.88 0.79
N LEU A 139 -13.08 11.70 -0.51
CA LEU A 139 -12.10 11.03 -1.36
C LEU A 139 -11.25 12.07 -2.09
N HIS A 140 -9.93 11.86 -2.09
CA HIS A 140 -9.02 12.63 -2.93
C HIS A 140 -9.14 12.20 -4.39
N LYS A 141 -9.32 10.90 -4.63
CA LYS A 141 -9.59 10.30 -5.93
C LYS A 141 -10.75 9.32 -5.82
N ARG A 142 -11.69 9.40 -6.75
CA ARG A 142 -12.93 8.58 -6.75
C ARG A 142 -12.76 7.19 -7.31
N ARG A 143 -11.66 6.94 -8.03
CA ARG A 143 -11.32 5.63 -8.60
C ARG A 143 -9.94 5.21 -8.10
N PRO A 144 -9.64 3.90 -8.08
CA PRO A 144 -8.29 3.46 -7.81
C PRO A 144 -7.29 4.10 -8.77
N GLU A 145 -6.20 4.60 -8.23
CA GLU A 145 -5.10 5.16 -9.00
C GLU A 145 -4.05 4.09 -9.27
N HIS A 146 -3.32 4.24 -10.37
CA HIS A 146 -2.28 3.31 -10.78
C HIS A 146 -0.91 3.94 -10.61
N ALA A 147 0.02 3.21 -10.00
CA ALA A 147 1.40 3.64 -9.83
C ALA A 147 2.33 2.45 -9.77
N SER A 148 3.61 2.66 -10.11
CA SER A 148 4.66 1.65 -10.00
C SER A 148 5.35 1.74 -8.64
N LEU A 149 4.58 1.61 -7.56
CA LEU A 149 5.09 1.65 -6.19
C LEU A 149 5.76 0.31 -5.84
N GLY A 150 6.92 0.38 -5.20
CA GLY A 150 7.70 -0.82 -4.86
C GLY A 150 6.95 -1.79 -3.97
N VAL A 151 6.20 -1.29 -2.98
CA VAL A 151 5.40 -2.12 -2.07
C VAL A 151 4.30 -2.92 -2.79
N LEU A 152 3.88 -2.49 -3.99
CA LEU A 152 2.84 -3.14 -4.78
C LEU A 152 3.39 -4.10 -5.84
N ARG A 153 4.72 -4.21 -5.98
CA ARG A 153 5.36 -4.94 -7.07
C ARG A 153 5.49 -6.45 -6.85
N SER A 154 5.04 -6.95 -5.72
CA SER A 154 5.11 -8.39 -5.46
C SER A 154 4.14 -9.14 -6.39
N PRO A 155 4.61 -10.01 -7.31
CA PRO A 155 3.73 -10.67 -8.27
C PRO A 155 2.86 -11.75 -7.63
N ASP A 156 3.32 -12.32 -6.52
CA ASP A 156 2.70 -13.46 -5.85
C ASP A 156 1.65 -13.05 -4.81
N ILE A 157 1.60 -11.79 -4.40
CA ILE A 157 0.68 -11.31 -3.39
C ILE A 157 -0.07 -10.10 -3.93
N PRO A 158 -1.39 -10.20 -4.19
CA PRO A 158 -2.20 -9.04 -4.51
C PRO A 158 -2.11 -7.99 -3.42
N SER A 159 -1.97 -6.72 -3.79
CA SER A 159 -1.74 -5.65 -2.83
C SER A 159 -2.38 -4.33 -3.27
N ILE A 160 -2.71 -3.52 -2.29
CA ILE A 160 -3.16 -2.15 -2.48
C ILE A 160 -2.44 -1.23 -1.50
N LEU A 161 -2.35 0.04 -1.86
CA LEU A 161 -1.92 1.10 -0.95
C LEU A 161 -3.11 2.01 -0.67
N VAL A 162 -3.45 2.16 0.59
CA VAL A 162 -4.53 3.04 1.06
C VAL A 162 -3.91 4.29 1.65
N GLU A 163 -4.12 5.42 0.98
CA GLU A 163 -3.80 6.74 1.52
C GLU A 163 -5.01 7.19 2.32
N THR A 164 -4.88 7.22 3.64
CA THR A 164 -6.01 7.50 4.55
C THR A 164 -6.33 8.99 4.66
N GLY A 165 -5.40 9.83 4.29
CA GLY A 165 -5.48 11.28 4.30
C GLY A 165 -4.07 11.85 4.21
N PHE A 166 -3.96 13.16 4.16
CA PHE A 166 -2.66 13.84 4.07
C PHE A 166 -2.28 14.43 5.43
N ILE A 167 -1.22 13.90 6.02
CA ILE A 167 -0.71 14.38 7.31
C ILE A 167 -0.22 15.83 7.24
N SER A 168 0.09 16.33 6.06
CA SER A 168 0.45 17.72 5.81
C SER A 168 -0.70 18.70 5.96
N ASN A 169 -1.95 18.22 5.93
CA ASN A 169 -3.13 19.02 6.20
C ASN A 169 -3.46 18.94 7.69
N ASN A 170 -3.49 20.10 8.38
CA ASN A 170 -3.70 20.13 9.82
C ASN A 170 -5.04 19.52 10.26
N GLY A 171 -6.10 19.73 9.48
CA GLY A 171 -7.42 19.15 9.76
C GLY A 171 -7.41 17.64 9.66
N GLU A 172 -6.79 17.10 8.62
CA GLU A 172 -6.68 15.65 8.42
C GLU A 172 -5.75 14.99 9.42
N GLU A 173 -4.64 15.65 9.79
CA GLU A 173 -3.74 15.15 10.84
C GLU A 173 -4.50 14.93 12.15
N ARG A 174 -5.37 15.85 12.53
CA ARG A 174 -6.23 15.70 13.72
C ARG A 174 -7.21 14.55 13.58
N LEU A 175 -7.85 14.40 12.42
CA LEU A 175 -8.77 13.30 12.16
C LEU A 175 -8.07 11.95 12.24
N LEU A 176 -6.89 11.82 11.62
CA LEU A 176 -6.11 10.59 11.62
C LEU A 176 -5.64 10.17 13.02
N GLY A 177 -5.47 11.14 13.93
CA GLY A 177 -5.13 10.89 15.33
C GLY A 177 -6.35 10.65 16.24
N SER A 178 -7.57 10.83 15.74
CA SER A 178 -8.78 10.68 16.54
C SER A 178 -9.27 9.23 16.53
N ASP A 179 -9.94 8.83 17.63
CA ASP A 179 -10.52 7.49 17.73
C ASP A 179 -11.79 7.34 16.90
N ASP A 180 -12.48 8.43 16.58
CA ASP A 180 -13.74 8.41 15.83
C ASP A 180 -13.53 8.22 14.32
N TYR A 181 -12.37 8.57 13.80
CA TYR A 181 -12.02 8.42 12.39
C TYR A 181 -11.30 7.11 12.13
#